data_c5ad0ae777bf3efc7e14839f7b194929
#
_entry.id   c5ad0ae777bf3efc7e14839f7b194929
#
_cell.length_a   1.000
_cell.length_b   1.000
_cell.length_c   1.000
_cell.angle_alpha   90.00
_cell.angle_beta   90.00
_cell.angle_gamma   90.00
#
_symmetry.space_group_name_H-M   'P 1'
#
loop_
_entity.id
_entity.type
_entity.pdbx_description
1 polymer ?
#
loop_
_entity_poly.entity_id
_entity_poly.type
_entity_poly.pdbx_seq_one_letter_code
_entity_poly.pdbx_strand_id
1 'polypeptide(L)'
;SVEVDSLINPPLLKEGGEMFSFDSLRIHIGSIYDTDAPRTYTFPFRNVSGKNVRITKITTSCGCTAAAFSLGTLAPGMESMVTLVYNPKNRIGTVETYAFVYTDISEKHPVARLMLIGEVVCSDEWRYLPSTMGTLRMKRKQIVFSEMTSNVCPSERILCANIGKKPLKLSAQMLPPYAVFQTEPEVIPPGQEADIVITVDGSKLPDNLGNGLQFNFIVEGVDAPLTDRLVRVTIKRLQ
;
A
#
# COMPACT_ATOMS: atom_id res chain seq x y z
N SER A 1 26.26 -1.44 -6.80
CA SER A 1 27.67 -1.17 -6.58
C SER A 1 27.97 -1.07 -5.08
N VAL A 2 29.23 -1.33 -4.70
CA VAL A 2 29.69 -1.40 -3.29
C VAL A 2 29.40 -0.12 -2.49
N GLU A 3 29.37 1.06 -3.15
CA GLU A 3 29.05 2.33 -2.49
C GLU A 3 27.57 2.46 -2.09
N VAL A 4 26.66 1.97 -2.90
CA VAL A 4 25.21 2.03 -2.62
C VAL A 4 24.87 1.04 -1.50
N ASP A 5 25.49 -0.13 -1.48
CA ASP A 5 25.30 -1.13 -0.42
C ASP A 5 25.76 -0.62 0.94
N SER A 6 26.84 0.16 0.99
CA SER A 6 27.34 0.74 2.24
C SER A 6 26.47 1.87 2.79
N LEU A 7 25.66 2.52 1.96
CA LEU A 7 24.69 3.52 2.38
C LEU A 7 23.41 2.90 2.94
N ILE A 8 23.00 1.76 2.38
CA ILE A 8 21.77 1.07 2.76
C ILE A 8 22.01 0.14 3.97
N ASN A 9 23.16 -0.50 4.03
CA ASN A 9 23.56 -1.41 5.08
C ASN A 9 25.01 -1.14 5.50
N PRO A 10 25.26 -0.05 6.23
CA PRO A 10 26.61 0.32 6.63
C PRO A 10 27.23 -0.77 7.49
N PRO A 11 28.52 -1.09 7.29
CA PRO A 11 29.23 -2.07 8.10
C PRO A 11 29.34 -1.59 9.54
N LEU A 12 29.11 -2.51 10.47
CA LEU A 12 29.23 -2.22 11.89
C LEU A 12 30.67 -1.91 12.30
N LEU A 13 30.82 -1.09 13.34
CA LEU A 13 32.12 -0.80 13.97
C LEU A 13 32.72 -2.11 14.51
N LYS A 14 33.93 -2.45 14.06
CA LYS A 14 34.65 -3.66 14.48
C LYS A 14 35.78 -3.39 15.51
N GLU A 15 36.28 -2.15 15.51
CA GLU A 15 37.37 -1.77 16.39
C GLU A 15 36.86 -1.49 17.82
N GLY A 16 37.56 -2.01 18.79
CA GLY A 16 37.26 -1.80 20.23
C GLY A 16 36.27 -2.77 20.84
N GLY A 17 35.82 -3.80 20.08
CA GLY A 17 34.90 -4.81 20.56
C GLY A 17 33.45 -4.35 20.62
N GLU A 18 32.61 -5.09 21.32
CA GLU A 18 31.21 -4.75 21.54
C GLU A 18 31.07 -3.48 22.39
N MET A 19 30.32 -2.50 21.90
CA MET A 19 30.10 -1.24 22.63
C MET A 19 28.83 -1.30 23.49
N PHE A 20 27.75 -1.79 22.90
CA PHE A 20 26.44 -1.94 23.53
C PHE A 20 25.99 -3.39 23.45
N SER A 21 25.60 -3.94 24.59
CA SER A 21 24.97 -5.26 24.66
C SER A 21 23.46 -5.09 24.69
N PHE A 22 22.80 -5.43 23.59
CA PHE A 22 21.34 -5.40 23.49
C PHE A 22 20.74 -6.72 23.96
N ASP A 23 19.61 -6.66 24.67
CA ASP A 23 18.83 -7.85 25.05
C ASP A 23 18.40 -8.64 23.79
N SER A 24 18.01 -7.93 22.75
CA SER A 24 17.75 -8.47 21.42
C SER A 24 18.03 -7.41 20.36
N LEU A 25 18.61 -7.82 19.26
CA LEU A 25 18.81 -6.96 18.08
C LEU A 25 17.66 -7.03 17.08
N ARG A 26 16.71 -7.94 17.32
CA ARG A 26 15.59 -8.22 16.42
C ARG A 26 14.32 -8.38 17.23
N ILE A 27 13.27 -7.69 16.79
CA ILE A 27 11.92 -7.84 17.34
C ILE A 27 11.00 -8.34 16.25
N HIS A 28 10.31 -9.44 16.53
CA HIS A 28 9.23 -9.94 15.68
C HIS A 28 7.93 -9.23 16.05
N ILE A 29 7.41 -8.42 15.15
CA ILE A 29 6.19 -7.64 15.38
C ILE A 29 4.91 -8.46 15.12
N GLY A 30 5.05 -9.67 14.55
CA GLY A 30 3.93 -10.51 14.15
C GLY A 30 3.16 -9.94 12.97
N SER A 31 1.85 -10.20 12.95
CA SER A 31 0.92 -9.63 11.97
C SER A 31 0.18 -8.46 12.59
N ILE A 32 0.29 -7.29 11.98
CA ILE A 32 -0.42 -6.07 12.39
C ILE A 32 -1.25 -5.56 11.22
N TYR A 33 -2.31 -4.80 11.51
CA TYR A 33 -3.19 -4.25 10.48
C TYR A 33 -2.68 -2.91 9.95
N ASP A 34 -2.91 -2.66 8.67
CA ASP A 34 -2.61 -1.38 8.01
C ASP A 34 -3.36 -0.18 8.61
N THR A 35 -4.45 -0.44 9.34
CA THR A 35 -5.26 0.56 10.06
C THR A 35 -4.86 0.72 11.52
N ASP A 36 -3.92 -0.08 12.01
CA ASP A 36 -3.42 0.07 13.39
C ASP A 36 -2.70 1.41 13.57
N ALA A 37 -2.83 1.97 14.76
CA ALA A 37 -2.02 3.13 15.15
C ALA A 37 -0.52 2.76 15.15
N PRO A 38 0.38 3.74 14.99
CA PRO A 38 1.82 3.50 15.13
C PRO A 38 2.14 2.77 16.42
N ARG A 39 2.98 1.73 16.34
CA ARG A 39 3.38 0.89 17.47
C ARG A 39 4.82 1.16 17.87
N THR A 40 5.05 1.11 19.18
CA THR A 40 6.35 1.36 19.80
C THR A 40 7.00 0.04 20.17
N TYR A 41 8.28 -0.11 19.81
CA TYR A 41 9.12 -1.26 20.12
C TYR A 41 10.39 -0.78 20.78
N THR A 42 10.76 -1.39 21.91
CA THR A 42 11.87 -0.97 22.75
C THR A 42 12.98 -1.99 22.71
N PHE A 43 14.21 -1.52 22.55
CA PHE A 43 15.45 -2.29 22.54
C PHE A 43 16.32 -1.87 23.74
N PRO A 44 16.22 -2.54 24.89
CA PRO A 44 17.08 -2.29 26.03
C PRO A 44 18.51 -2.71 25.74
N PHE A 45 19.47 -1.95 26.25
CA PHE A 45 20.88 -2.26 26.12
C PHE A 45 21.69 -1.74 27.31
N ARG A 46 22.92 -2.25 27.44
CA ARG A 46 23.91 -1.83 28.43
C ARG A 46 25.19 -1.39 27.73
N ASN A 47 25.80 -0.31 28.19
CA ASN A 47 27.14 0.08 27.76
C ASN A 47 28.19 -0.88 28.35
N VAL A 48 28.78 -1.71 27.50
CA VAL A 48 29.83 -2.70 27.90
C VAL A 48 31.21 -2.30 27.40
N SER A 49 31.36 -1.13 26.81
CA SER A 49 32.61 -0.66 26.19
C SER A 49 33.72 -0.32 27.20
N GLY A 50 33.40 -0.20 28.49
CA GLY A 50 34.36 0.23 29.52
C GLY A 50 34.68 1.73 29.51
N LYS A 51 34.02 2.52 28.65
CA LYS A 51 34.21 3.99 28.54
C LYS A 51 32.87 4.70 28.38
N ASN A 52 32.90 6.02 28.58
CA ASN A 52 31.73 6.85 28.32
C ASN A 52 31.43 6.89 26.82
N VAL A 53 30.19 6.62 26.44
CA VAL A 53 29.71 6.62 25.05
C VAL A 53 28.38 7.36 24.96
N ARG A 54 28.20 8.10 23.91
CA ARG A 54 26.95 8.81 23.64
C ARG A 54 26.41 8.41 22.25
N ILE A 55 25.12 8.11 22.18
CA ILE A 55 24.44 7.96 20.89
C ILE A 55 24.32 9.34 20.25
N THR A 56 24.77 9.47 19.01
CA THR A 56 24.74 10.73 18.26
C THR A 56 23.57 10.80 17.28
N LYS A 57 23.24 9.68 16.66
CA LYS A 57 22.11 9.57 15.73
C LYS A 57 21.68 8.11 15.57
N ILE A 58 20.46 7.93 15.14
CA ILE A 58 19.94 6.64 14.64
C ILE A 58 19.34 6.90 13.26
N THR A 59 19.80 6.16 12.25
CA THR A 59 19.24 6.19 10.91
C THR A 59 18.33 4.97 10.71
N THR A 60 17.26 5.13 9.96
CA THR A 60 16.32 4.05 9.66
C THR A 60 16.26 3.79 8.16
N SER A 61 16.08 2.53 7.77
CA SER A 61 15.99 2.11 6.37
C SER A 61 14.65 2.47 5.71
N CYS A 62 13.66 2.93 6.48
CA CYS A 62 12.32 3.23 6.02
C CYS A 62 11.79 4.49 6.70
N GLY A 63 11.16 5.38 5.94
CA GLY A 63 10.42 6.52 6.49
C GLY A 63 9.19 6.14 7.33
N CYS A 64 8.85 4.86 7.38
CA CYS A 64 7.79 4.28 8.22
C CYS A 64 8.21 4.08 9.67
N THR A 65 9.50 4.23 9.99
CA THR A 65 10.07 3.99 11.30
C THR A 65 10.77 5.24 11.82
N ALA A 66 10.37 5.70 13.00
CA ALA A 66 11.03 6.77 13.73
C ALA A 66 11.80 6.18 14.93
N ALA A 67 12.95 6.76 15.26
CA ALA A 67 13.76 6.32 16.37
C ALA A 67 13.82 7.41 17.46
N ALA A 68 13.80 6.97 18.71
CA ALA A 68 14.02 7.81 19.89
C ALA A 68 15.07 7.18 20.80
N PHE A 69 15.92 8.00 21.40
CA PHE A 69 17.01 7.60 22.28
C PHE A 69 17.39 8.72 23.22
N SER A 70 18.09 8.38 24.32
CA SER A 70 18.64 9.37 25.24
C SER A 70 19.88 10.06 24.65
N LEU A 71 19.90 11.38 24.71
CA LEU A 71 21.03 12.21 24.25
C LEU A 71 22.19 12.29 25.24
N GLY A 72 22.02 11.78 26.46
CA GLY A 72 23.02 11.83 27.50
C GLY A 72 24.20 10.88 27.30
N THR A 73 25.29 11.16 27.97
CA THR A 73 26.46 10.27 28.05
C THR A 73 26.12 9.03 28.87
N LEU A 74 26.44 7.87 28.33
CA LEU A 74 26.28 6.58 28.99
C LEU A 74 27.61 6.15 29.59
N ALA A 75 27.67 6.11 30.90
CA ALA A 75 28.84 5.62 31.63
C ALA A 75 28.97 4.08 31.46
N PRO A 76 30.18 3.52 31.71
CA PRO A 76 30.35 2.06 31.68
C PRO A 76 29.37 1.34 32.60
N GLY A 77 28.71 0.30 32.05
CA GLY A 77 27.70 -0.49 32.77
C GLY A 77 26.32 0.14 32.85
N MET A 78 26.13 1.37 32.36
CA MET A 78 24.83 2.04 32.34
C MET A 78 23.87 1.39 31.36
N GLU A 79 22.63 1.24 31.78
CA GLU A 79 21.54 0.74 30.96
C GLU A 79 20.77 1.89 30.34
N SER A 80 20.29 1.67 29.15
CA SER A 80 19.42 2.58 28.39
C SER A 80 18.57 1.81 27.38
N MET A 81 17.85 2.51 26.53
CA MET A 81 17.03 1.89 25.52
C MET A 81 16.98 2.73 24.24
N VAL A 82 16.82 2.03 23.11
CA VAL A 82 16.40 2.61 21.84
C VAL A 82 14.95 2.24 21.62
N THR A 83 14.15 3.21 21.23
CA THR A 83 12.74 3.03 20.92
C THR A 83 12.51 3.26 19.44
N LEU A 84 11.86 2.30 18.76
CA LEU A 84 11.43 2.44 17.38
C LEU A 84 9.91 2.52 17.35
N VAL A 85 9.39 3.51 16.61
CA VAL A 85 7.96 3.67 16.36
C VAL A 85 7.70 3.31 14.90
N TYR A 86 6.92 2.27 14.67
CA TYR A 86 6.57 1.78 13.34
C TYR A 86 5.13 2.16 12.98
N ASN A 87 4.96 2.83 11.83
CA ASN A 87 3.65 3.20 11.28
C ASN A 87 3.27 2.26 10.14
N PRO A 88 2.24 1.40 10.30
CA PRO A 88 1.84 0.42 9.29
C PRO A 88 1.04 1.00 8.13
N LYS A 89 0.64 2.27 8.19
CA LYS A 89 -0.22 2.90 7.20
C LYS A 89 0.39 2.84 5.79
N ASN A 90 -0.36 2.30 4.83
CA ASN A 90 0.05 2.10 3.44
C ASN A 90 1.29 1.19 3.28
N ARG A 91 1.48 0.22 4.17
CA ARG A 91 2.66 -0.67 4.22
C ARG A 91 2.30 -2.15 4.17
N ILE A 92 1.18 -2.51 3.54
CA ILE A 92 0.76 -3.91 3.39
C ILE A 92 1.89 -4.74 2.78
N GLY A 93 2.19 -5.87 3.41
CA GLY A 93 3.23 -6.80 3.00
C GLY A 93 4.24 -7.10 4.11
N THR A 94 5.37 -7.67 3.72
CA THR A 94 6.47 -8.02 4.63
C THR A 94 7.10 -6.78 5.24
N VAL A 95 7.30 -6.81 6.55
CA VAL A 95 8.05 -5.81 7.30
C VAL A 95 9.46 -6.36 7.56
N GLU A 96 10.44 -5.65 7.04
CA GLU A 96 11.85 -5.83 7.33
C GLU A 96 12.48 -4.44 7.32
N THR A 97 12.60 -3.84 8.49
CA THR A 97 13.15 -2.49 8.63
C THR A 97 14.28 -2.47 9.63
N TYR A 98 15.29 -1.67 9.33
CA TYR A 98 16.53 -1.57 10.09
C TYR A 98 16.68 -0.20 10.72
N ALA A 99 17.32 -0.17 11.89
CA ALA A 99 17.80 1.03 12.52
C ALA A 99 19.29 0.87 12.87
N PHE A 100 20.09 1.84 12.46
CA PHE A 100 21.54 1.85 12.70
C PHE A 100 21.87 2.85 13.78
N VAL A 101 22.50 2.38 14.85
CA VAL A 101 22.84 3.18 16.04
C VAL A 101 24.26 3.69 15.90
N TYR A 102 24.43 5.01 15.83
CA TYR A 102 25.72 5.68 15.75
C TYR A 102 26.07 6.33 17.10
N THR A 103 27.34 6.36 17.40
CA THR A 103 27.89 6.96 18.64
C THR A 103 28.98 8.00 18.33
N ASP A 104 29.42 8.69 19.35
CA ASP A 104 30.55 9.62 19.29
C ASP A 104 31.92 8.95 19.05
N ILE A 105 31.96 7.61 19.03
CA ILE A 105 33.18 6.85 18.70
C ILE A 105 33.43 6.79 17.20
N SER A 106 32.37 6.72 16.40
CA SER A 106 32.48 6.70 14.94
C SER A 106 31.27 7.34 14.28
N GLU A 107 31.50 8.25 13.35
CA GLU A 107 30.46 8.83 12.51
C GLU A 107 30.11 7.95 11.30
N LYS A 108 31.03 7.08 10.90
CA LYS A 108 30.90 6.26 9.68
C LYS A 108 30.30 4.88 9.95
N HIS A 109 30.63 4.29 11.10
CA HIS A 109 30.26 2.92 11.40
C HIS A 109 29.34 2.87 12.62
N PRO A 110 28.09 2.39 12.43
CA PRO A 110 27.19 2.21 13.56
C PRO A 110 27.69 1.09 14.47
N VAL A 111 27.38 1.19 15.76
CA VAL A 111 27.73 0.17 16.77
C VAL A 111 26.73 -0.98 16.80
N ALA A 112 25.53 -0.79 16.28
CA ALA A 112 24.48 -1.80 16.24
C ALA A 112 23.54 -1.59 15.06
N ARG A 113 22.97 -2.70 14.61
CA ARG A 113 21.86 -2.76 13.67
C ARG A 113 20.68 -3.44 14.35
N LEU A 114 19.61 -2.69 14.56
CA LEU A 114 18.36 -3.18 15.11
C LEU A 114 17.39 -3.50 13.97
N MET A 115 16.52 -4.49 14.16
CA MET A 115 15.61 -4.95 13.13
C MET A 115 14.19 -5.15 13.68
N LEU A 116 13.18 -4.71 12.93
CA LEU A 116 11.79 -5.11 13.09
C LEU A 116 11.41 -5.99 11.92
N ILE A 117 10.82 -7.15 12.19
CA ILE A 117 10.35 -8.09 11.17
C ILE A 117 8.93 -8.58 11.49
N GLY A 118 8.16 -8.81 10.45
CA GLY A 118 6.79 -9.29 10.56
C GLY A 118 6.02 -9.02 9.27
N GLU A 119 4.75 -8.74 9.39
CA GLU A 119 3.91 -8.40 8.25
C GLU A 119 2.83 -7.39 8.63
N VAL A 120 2.44 -6.56 7.66
CA VAL A 120 1.24 -5.74 7.70
C VAL A 120 0.21 -6.40 6.82
N VAL A 121 -0.95 -6.72 7.42
CA VAL A 121 -2.08 -7.32 6.72
C VAL A 121 -3.17 -6.28 6.49
N CYS A 122 -3.91 -6.45 5.39
CA CYS A 122 -5.03 -5.59 5.08
C CYS A 122 -6.19 -5.87 6.04
N SER A 123 -6.67 -4.81 6.71
CA SER A 123 -7.87 -4.88 7.56
C SER A 123 -9.17 -4.80 6.76
N ASP A 124 -9.07 -4.45 5.49
CA ASP A 124 -10.21 -4.23 4.61
C ASP A 124 -10.80 -5.58 4.14
N GLU A 125 -12.04 -5.86 4.55
CA GLU A 125 -12.80 -7.04 4.11
C GLU A 125 -13.09 -7.03 2.59
N TRP A 126 -13.01 -5.85 1.96
CA TRP A 126 -13.26 -5.65 0.54
C TRP A 126 -11.98 -5.64 -0.31
N ARG A 127 -10.87 -6.17 0.22
CA ARG A 127 -9.57 -6.18 -0.48
C ARG A 127 -9.56 -6.83 -1.85
N TYR A 128 -10.53 -7.74 -2.12
CA TYR A 128 -10.71 -8.37 -3.43
C TYR A 128 -11.31 -7.42 -4.47
N LEU A 129 -11.77 -6.22 -4.06
CA LEU A 129 -12.21 -5.12 -4.89
C LEU A 129 -11.23 -3.94 -4.75
N PRO A 130 -10.06 -4.00 -5.40
CA PRO A 130 -8.96 -3.09 -5.12
C PRO A 130 -9.14 -1.66 -5.63
N SER A 131 -10.04 -1.46 -6.62
CA SER A 131 -10.30 -0.13 -7.19
C SER A 131 -11.35 0.61 -6.38
N THR A 132 -11.12 1.90 -6.16
CA THR A 132 -12.01 2.76 -5.37
C THR A 132 -12.62 3.87 -6.21
N MET A 133 -13.86 4.19 -5.90
CA MET A 133 -14.61 5.31 -6.47
C MET A 133 -15.50 5.88 -5.35
N GLY A 134 -14.92 6.72 -4.48
CA GLY A 134 -15.59 7.15 -3.27
C GLY A 134 -15.96 5.97 -2.37
N THR A 135 -17.25 5.81 -2.08
CA THR A 135 -17.79 4.68 -1.29
C THR A 135 -18.07 3.42 -2.12
N LEU A 136 -17.78 3.45 -3.42
CA LEU A 136 -17.87 2.27 -4.28
C LEU A 136 -16.51 1.61 -4.40
N ARG A 137 -16.44 0.32 -4.11
CA ARG A 137 -15.28 -0.53 -4.38
C ARG A 137 -15.56 -1.36 -5.63
N MET A 138 -14.56 -1.56 -6.47
CA MET A 138 -14.70 -2.25 -7.75
C MET A 138 -13.56 -3.22 -7.99
N LYS A 139 -13.85 -4.30 -8.71
CA LYS A 139 -12.83 -5.27 -9.13
C LYS A 139 -11.81 -4.64 -10.07
N ARG A 140 -12.27 -3.78 -10.99
CA ARG A 140 -11.47 -3.08 -12.00
C ARG A 140 -12.24 -1.87 -12.54
N LYS A 141 -11.53 -0.98 -13.24
CA LYS A 141 -12.12 0.17 -13.95
C LYS A 141 -11.93 0.09 -15.47
N GLN A 142 -11.86 -1.12 -15.99
CA GLN A 142 -11.70 -1.36 -17.43
C GLN A 142 -12.44 -2.62 -17.85
N ILE A 143 -12.98 -2.58 -19.07
CA ILE A 143 -13.72 -3.66 -19.69
C ILE A 143 -13.18 -3.86 -21.11
N VAL A 144 -13.09 -5.10 -21.55
CA VAL A 144 -12.71 -5.47 -22.91
C VAL A 144 -13.78 -6.36 -23.53
N PHE A 145 -14.31 -5.96 -24.68
CA PHE A 145 -15.13 -6.78 -25.57
C PHE A 145 -14.22 -7.26 -26.69
N SER A 146 -13.84 -8.53 -26.69
CA SER A 146 -12.75 -9.05 -27.53
C SER A 146 -13.18 -9.68 -28.85
N GLU A 147 -14.45 -10.04 -29.00
CA GLU A 147 -14.96 -10.80 -30.15
C GLU A 147 -16.23 -10.19 -30.74
N MET A 148 -16.17 -8.89 -31.04
CA MET A 148 -17.33 -8.17 -31.50
C MET A 148 -17.61 -8.40 -33.00
N THR A 149 -18.85 -8.73 -33.31
CA THR A 149 -19.41 -8.75 -34.65
C THR A 149 -20.71 -7.93 -34.70
N SER A 150 -21.23 -7.64 -35.90
CA SER A 150 -22.49 -6.90 -36.04
C SER A 150 -23.73 -7.67 -35.56
N ASN A 151 -23.60 -8.96 -35.28
CA ASN A 151 -24.71 -9.84 -34.91
C ASN A 151 -24.78 -10.16 -33.42
N VAL A 152 -23.86 -9.63 -32.61
CA VAL A 152 -23.81 -9.92 -31.18
C VAL A 152 -24.08 -8.68 -30.33
N CYS A 153 -24.64 -8.92 -29.15
CA CYS A 153 -24.96 -7.88 -28.19
C CYS A 153 -24.52 -8.33 -26.78
N PRO A 154 -23.21 -8.50 -26.58
CA PRO A 154 -22.70 -9.04 -25.32
C PRO A 154 -22.75 -8.04 -24.17
N SER A 155 -22.80 -8.58 -22.97
CA SER A 155 -22.63 -7.84 -21.71
C SER A 155 -21.38 -8.28 -20.99
N GLU A 156 -20.69 -7.30 -20.40
CA GLU A 156 -19.57 -7.51 -19.49
C GLU A 156 -19.93 -6.94 -18.13
N ARG A 157 -19.45 -7.60 -17.08
CA ARG A 157 -19.76 -7.26 -15.69
C ARG A 157 -18.52 -6.83 -14.93
N ILE A 158 -18.68 -5.84 -14.05
CA ILE A 158 -17.67 -5.47 -13.07
C ILE A 158 -18.28 -5.67 -11.69
N LEU A 159 -17.73 -6.60 -10.92
CA LEU A 159 -18.10 -6.77 -9.53
C LEU A 159 -17.72 -5.52 -8.75
N CYS A 160 -18.67 -5.01 -7.96
CA CYS A 160 -18.48 -3.85 -7.08
C CYS A 160 -19.19 -4.05 -5.74
N ALA A 161 -18.97 -3.15 -4.81
CA ALA A 161 -19.64 -3.12 -3.51
C ALA A 161 -19.81 -1.68 -3.02
N ASN A 162 -20.94 -1.42 -2.41
CA ASN A 162 -21.20 -0.18 -1.69
C ASN A 162 -20.69 -0.33 -0.24
N ILE A 163 -19.54 0.25 0.05
CA ILE A 163 -18.96 0.20 1.40
C ILE A 163 -19.38 1.38 2.28
N GLY A 164 -20.21 2.27 1.75
CA GLY A 164 -20.77 3.41 2.46
C GLY A 164 -21.96 3.06 3.34
N LYS A 165 -22.57 4.10 3.90
CA LYS A 165 -23.72 3.98 4.80
C LYS A 165 -25.07 4.33 4.14
N LYS A 166 -25.03 4.77 2.88
CA LYS A 166 -26.21 5.16 2.10
C LYS A 166 -26.35 4.27 0.88
N PRO A 167 -27.59 4.01 0.41
CA PRO A 167 -27.79 3.34 -0.87
C PRO A 167 -27.17 4.13 -2.02
N LEU A 168 -26.66 3.42 -3.01
CA LEU A 168 -26.15 4.01 -4.25
C LEU A 168 -27.07 3.66 -5.43
N LYS A 169 -27.43 4.66 -6.22
CA LYS A 169 -28.06 4.50 -7.52
C LYS A 169 -27.13 5.11 -8.55
N LEU A 170 -26.52 4.25 -9.37
CA LEU A 170 -25.49 4.65 -10.32
C LEU A 170 -26.09 4.87 -11.72
N SER A 171 -25.51 5.80 -12.44
CA SER A 171 -25.74 6.02 -13.87
C SER A 171 -24.42 6.29 -14.57
N ALA A 172 -24.43 6.41 -15.89
CA ALA A 172 -23.23 6.70 -16.65
C ALA A 172 -23.45 7.88 -17.58
N GLN A 173 -22.45 8.73 -17.70
CA GLN A 173 -22.38 9.80 -18.69
C GLN A 173 -21.32 9.49 -19.74
N MET A 174 -21.43 10.12 -20.89
CA MET A 174 -20.55 9.96 -22.05
C MET A 174 -20.58 8.54 -22.64
N LEU A 175 -21.70 7.85 -22.53
CA LEU A 175 -21.91 6.59 -23.23
C LEU A 175 -22.19 6.83 -24.71
N PRO A 176 -21.49 6.11 -25.61
CA PRO A 176 -21.84 6.13 -27.01
C PRO A 176 -23.19 5.43 -27.25
N PRO A 177 -23.86 5.70 -28.41
CA PRO A 177 -25.21 5.15 -28.70
C PRO A 177 -25.29 3.62 -28.72
N TYR A 178 -24.17 2.94 -28.91
CA TYR A 178 -24.07 1.48 -28.94
C TYR A 178 -23.84 0.82 -27.59
N ALA A 179 -23.72 1.59 -26.53
CA ALA A 179 -23.44 1.08 -25.18
C ALA A 179 -24.57 1.41 -24.20
N VAL A 180 -24.88 0.47 -23.32
CA VAL A 180 -25.88 0.61 -22.25
C VAL A 180 -25.24 0.28 -20.95
N PHE A 181 -25.50 1.12 -19.94
CA PHE A 181 -25.07 0.95 -18.55
C PHE A 181 -26.28 0.59 -17.68
N GLN A 182 -26.11 -0.41 -16.83
CA GLN A 182 -27.04 -0.70 -15.75
C GLN A 182 -26.28 -1.33 -14.57
N THR A 183 -26.93 -1.36 -13.41
CA THR A 183 -26.45 -2.09 -12.25
C THR A 183 -27.45 -3.15 -11.79
N GLU A 184 -26.94 -4.23 -11.24
CA GLU A 184 -27.73 -5.30 -10.63
C GLU A 184 -27.27 -5.55 -9.20
N PRO A 185 -28.06 -5.16 -8.19
CA PRO A 185 -29.38 -4.50 -8.26
C PRO A 185 -29.28 -3.03 -8.71
N GLU A 186 -30.41 -2.47 -9.16
CA GLU A 186 -30.50 -1.06 -9.61
C GLU A 186 -30.09 -0.08 -8.52
N VAL A 187 -30.53 -0.32 -7.29
CA VAL A 187 -30.10 0.40 -6.11
C VAL A 187 -29.23 -0.54 -5.28
N ILE A 188 -28.01 -0.11 -4.98
CA ILE A 188 -27.02 -0.91 -4.24
C ILE A 188 -27.12 -0.55 -2.77
N PRO A 189 -27.64 -1.44 -1.91
CA PRO A 189 -27.73 -1.16 -0.48
C PRO A 189 -26.35 -1.02 0.17
N PRO A 190 -26.27 -0.33 1.32
CA PRO A 190 -25.03 -0.27 2.11
C PRO A 190 -24.49 -1.66 2.47
N GLY A 191 -23.19 -1.86 2.33
CA GLY A 191 -22.53 -3.12 2.68
C GLY A 191 -22.81 -4.29 1.71
N GLN A 192 -23.41 -4.05 0.55
CA GLN A 192 -23.78 -5.08 -0.40
C GLN A 192 -22.95 -5.02 -1.69
N GLU A 193 -22.71 -6.19 -2.26
CA GLU A 193 -22.16 -6.34 -3.60
C GLU A 193 -23.22 -6.07 -4.67
N ALA A 194 -22.73 -5.71 -5.85
CA ALA A 194 -23.53 -5.54 -7.06
C ALA A 194 -22.65 -5.77 -8.29
N ASP A 195 -23.28 -5.82 -9.45
CA ASP A 195 -22.60 -5.80 -10.73
C ASP A 195 -22.90 -4.50 -11.49
N ILE A 196 -21.87 -3.85 -12.00
CA ILE A 196 -22.01 -2.90 -13.09
C ILE A 196 -22.03 -3.72 -14.38
N VAL A 197 -23.05 -3.52 -15.19
CA VAL A 197 -23.26 -4.28 -16.42
C VAL A 197 -23.21 -3.31 -17.60
N ILE A 198 -22.27 -3.54 -18.51
CA ILE A 198 -22.16 -2.81 -19.77
C ILE A 198 -22.53 -3.74 -20.90
N THR A 199 -23.48 -3.32 -21.72
CA THR A 199 -23.91 -4.05 -22.90
C THR A 199 -23.53 -3.23 -24.12
N VAL A 200 -22.93 -3.88 -25.12
CA VAL A 200 -22.55 -3.26 -26.39
C VAL A 200 -23.33 -3.92 -27.52
N ASP A 201 -24.08 -3.11 -28.26
CA ASP A 201 -24.82 -3.56 -29.44
C ASP A 201 -23.92 -3.53 -30.67
N GLY A 202 -23.50 -4.69 -31.12
CA GLY A 202 -22.63 -4.84 -32.30
C GLY A 202 -23.21 -4.28 -33.57
N SER A 203 -24.55 -4.27 -33.73
CA SER A 203 -25.23 -3.74 -34.93
C SER A 203 -25.13 -2.21 -35.06
N LYS A 204 -24.84 -1.51 -33.96
CA LYS A 204 -24.71 -0.05 -33.90
C LYS A 204 -23.26 0.44 -33.90
N LEU A 205 -22.28 -0.48 -33.96
CA LEU A 205 -20.86 -0.13 -34.04
C LEU A 205 -20.54 0.47 -35.43
N PRO A 206 -19.57 1.41 -35.49
CA PRO A 206 -19.05 1.90 -36.77
C PRO A 206 -18.50 0.77 -37.64
N ASP A 207 -18.70 0.86 -38.95
CA ASP A 207 -18.27 -0.18 -39.91
C ASP A 207 -16.76 -0.38 -39.93
N ASN A 208 -16.01 0.69 -39.69
CA ASN A 208 -14.55 0.66 -39.66
C ASN A 208 -14.02 0.89 -38.23
N LEU A 209 -13.76 -0.19 -37.50
CA LEU A 209 -13.15 -0.13 -36.18
C LEU A 209 -11.60 -0.08 -36.21
N GLY A 210 -10.97 -0.28 -37.37
CA GLY A 210 -9.53 -0.38 -37.48
C GLY A 210 -8.95 -1.40 -36.49
N ASN A 211 -8.01 -0.96 -35.65
CA ASN A 211 -7.39 -1.78 -34.59
C ASN A 211 -8.25 -1.91 -33.31
N GLY A 212 -9.49 -1.45 -33.34
CA GLY A 212 -10.39 -1.43 -32.21
C GLY A 212 -10.88 -0.03 -31.86
N LEU A 213 -11.83 0.02 -30.94
CA LEU A 213 -12.45 1.24 -30.46
C LEU A 213 -12.29 1.33 -28.96
N GLN A 214 -12.02 2.53 -28.47
CA GLN A 214 -11.86 2.79 -27.05
C GLN A 214 -12.67 4.01 -26.63
N PHE A 215 -13.40 3.92 -25.52
CA PHE A 215 -14.05 5.07 -24.92
C PHE A 215 -13.99 4.99 -23.40
N ASN A 216 -14.14 6.13 -22.76
CA ASN A 216 -14.34 6.22 -21.32
C ASN A 216 -15.76 6.71 -21.04
N PHE A 217 -16.38 6.17 -20.01
CA PHE A 217 -17.59 6.74 -19.45
C PHE A 217 -17.36 7.17 -18.00
N ILE A 218 -18.21 8.07 -17.53
CA ILE A 218 -18.15 8.62 -16.19
C ILE A 218 -19.30 8.03 -15.39
N VAL A 219 -18.97 7.41 -14.24
CA VAL A 219 -19.99 6.96 -13.30
C VAL A 219 -20.51 8.13 -12.49
N GLU A 220 -21.82 8.26 -12.44
CA GLU A 220 -22.54 9.24 -11.63
C GLU A 220 -23.32 8.55 -10.50
N GLY A 221 -23.65 9.30 -9.45
CA GLY A 221 -24.37 8.78 -8.29
C GLY A 221 -23.47 8.36 -7.14
N VAL A 222 -22.16 8.60 -7.24
CA VAL A 222 -21.18 8.39 -6.19
C VAL A 222 -20.33 9.66 -6.04
N ASP A 223 -20.02 10.02 -4.80
CA ASP A 223 -19.20 11.20 -4.49
C ASP A 223 -17.72 10.85 -4.56
N ALA A 224 -17.08 11.22 -5.65
CA ALA A 224 -15.66 11.03 -5.90
C ALA A 224 -15.17 12.04 -6.95
N PRO A 225 -13.87 12.37 -6.98
CA PRO A 225 -13.28 13.17 -8.05
C PRO A 225 -13.55 12.57 -9.43
N LEU A 226 -13.67 13.42 -10.44
CA LEU A 226 -13.94 13.00 -11.82
C LEU A 226 -12.96 11.93 -12.33
N THR A 227 -11.67 12.12 -12.02
CA THR A 227 -10.60 11.18 -12.41
C THR A 227 -10.78 9.78 -11.86
N ASP A 228 -11.40 9.66 -10.67
CA ASP A 228 -11.67 8.36 -10.03
C ASP A 228 -12.93 7.69 -10.57
N ARG A 229 -13.83 8.44 -11.22
CA ARG A 229 -15.11 7.98 -11.75
C ARG A 229 -15.07 7.52 -13.22
N LEU A 230 -13.90 7.52 -13.82
CA LEU A 230 -13.70 7.08 -15.20
C LEU A 230 -13.59 5.56 -15.29
N VAL A 231 -14.31 4.96 -16.23
CA VAL A 231 -14.21 3.55 -16.61
C VAL A 231 -13.89 3.46 -18.11
N ARG A 232 -12.89 2.67 -18.44
CA ARG A 232 -12.43 2.47 -19.83
C ARG A 232 -13.08 1.24 -20.44
N VAL A 233 -13.59 1.38 -21.65
CA VAL A 233 -14.11 0.28 -22.46
C VAL A 233 -13.28 0.16 -23.73
N THR A 234 -12.81 -1.04 -24.02
CA THR A 234 -12.10 -1.38 -25.25
C THR A 234 -12.91 -2.40 -26.03
N ILE A 235 -13.14 -2.14 -27.31
CA ILE A 235 -13.89 -3.01 -28.21
C ILE A 235 -12.95 -3.47 -29.33
N LYS A 236 -12.83 -4.79 -29.49
CA LYS A 236 -12.04 -5.42 -30.56
C LYS A 236 -12.94 -6.28 -31.43
N ARG A 237 -12.75 -6.22 -32.74
CA ARG A 237 -13.44 -7.14 -33.65
C ARG A 237 -12.87 -8.54 -33.58
N LEU A 238 -13.73 -9.51 -33.87
CA LEU A 238 -13.30 -10.87 -34.18
C LEU A 238 -12.44 -10.80 -35.46
N GLN A 239 -11.20 -11.32 -35.38
CA GLN A 239 -10.29 -11.43 -36.53
C GLN A 239 -10.63 -12.64 -37.39
#